data_36a9d8fd8e8a5e1e28bb320e5f6690a5
#
_entry.id   36a9d8fd8e8a5e1e28bb320e5f6690a5
#
_cell.length_a   1.000
_cell.length_b   1.000
_cell.length_c   1.000
_cell.angle_alpha   90.00
_cell.angle_beta   90.00
_cell.angle_gamma   90.00
#
_symmetry.space_group_name_H-M   'P 1'
#
loop_
_entity.id
_entity.type
_entity.pdbx_description
1 polymer ?
#
loop_
_entity_poly.entity_id
_entity_poly.type
_entity_poly.pdbx_seq_one_letter_code
_entity_poly.pdbx_strand_id
1 'polypeptide(L)'
;MRLDGLSVSVKRYKAKRAETRSKPQPTHRNEWWGTDMTKFYVHGLGWLYLVIVIDWYTKRVLGYSLGLRPKTDLWLEALHQAVEVACPAGSRSEDVHLMSDNGSQPTSTRYETILETLSIEHVTTSYNNPKGNADTERFMRTFKEEVVWPNEFESLEEATRAVDEFFLFYNQDYPHSTLMGMSPIDFEASLNQTQTAAA
;
A
#
# COMPACT_ATOMS: atom_id res chain seq x y z
N MET A 1 -19.80 48.87 13.24
CA MET A 1 -18.69 49.81 13.03
C MET A 1 -17.85 49.30 11.87
N ARG A 2 -17.95 49.95 10.73
CA ARG A 2 -17.01 49.69 9.61
C ARG A 2 -15.79 50.57 9.91
N LEU A 3 -14.69 49.93 10.26
CA LEU A 3 -13.40 50.57 10.36
C LEU A 3 -12.79 50.63 8.98
N ASP A 4 -12.64 51.83 8.55
CA ASP A 4 -11.99 52.39 7.38
C ASP A 4 -10.93 51.53 6.70
N GLY A 5 -11.22 51.17 5.45
CA GLY A 5 -10.19 51.00 4.40
C GLY A 5 -9.27 49.79 4.45
N LEU A 6 -9.36 48.93 5.45
CA LEU A 6 -8.43 47.77 5.62
C LEU A 6 -9.07 46.41 5.33
N SER A 7 -9.99 46.32 4.39
CA SER A 7 -10.41 45.03 3.89
C SER A 7 -9.38 44.53 2.86
N VAL A 8 -8.46 43.71 3.31
CA VAL A 8 -7.60 42.93 2.42
C VAL A 8 -8.48 41.94 1.65
N SER A 9 -8.74 42.20 0.38
CA SER A 9 -9.38 41.23 -0.48
C SER A 9 -8.44 40.04 -0.69
N VAL A 10 -8.59 39.00 0.11
CA VAL A 10 -7.88 37.74 -0.11
C VAL A 10 -8.39 37.16 -1.42
N LYS A 11 -7.61 37.30 -2.50
CA LYS A 11 -7.83 36.54 -3.73
C LYS A 11 -7.73 35.06 -3.38
N ARG A 12 -8.87 34.40 -3.14
CA ARG A 12 -8.92 32.95 -3.06
C ARG A 12 -8.64 32.40 -4.44
N TYR A 13 -7.40 31.99 -4.71
CA TYR A 13 -7.08 31.17 -5.85
C TYR A 13 -7.85 29.84 -5.69
N LYS A 14 -8.94 29.69 -6.41
CA LYS A 14 -9.50 28.36 -6.63
C LYS A 14 -8.53 27.62 -7.55
N ALA A 15 -7.81 26.67 -6.98
CA ALA A 15 -7.04 25.73 -7.78
C ALA A 15 -8.00 25.13 -8.84
N LYS A 16 -7.61 25.21 -10.13
CA LYS A 16 -8.33 24.48 -11.18
C LYS A 16 -8.37 23.02 -10.74
N ARG A 17 -9.58 22.46 -10.61
CA ARG A 17 -9.77 21.01 -10.46
C ARG A 17 -9.07 20.36 -11.64
N ALA A 18 -7.96 19.69 -11.42
CA ALA A 18 -7.44 18.73 -12.39
C ALA A 18 -8.53 17.68 -12.62
N GLU A 19 -8.68 17.23 -13.86
CA GLU A 19 -9.60 16.12 -14.18
C GLU A 19 -9.33 14.98 -13.20
N THR A 20 -10.39 14.55 -12.53
CA THR A 20 -10.31 13.45 -11.56
C THR A 20 -10.00 12.20 -12.39
N ARG A 21 -8.72 11.77 -12.40
CA ARG A 21 -8.39 10.46 -12.96
C ARG A 21 -9.15 9.42 -12.14
N SER A 22 -9.92 8.59 -12.81
CA SER A 22 -10.61 7.47 -12.18
C SER A 22 -9.55 6.56 -11.54
N LYS A 23 -9.88 6.00 -10.36
CA LYS A 23 -9.05 4.98 -9.72
C LYS A 23 -8.84 3.82 -10.71
N PRO A 24 -7.61 3.31 -10.87
CA PRO A 24 -7.38 2.09 -11.62
C PRO A 24 -8.23 0.94 -11.10
N GLN A 25 -8.78 0.14 -12.01
CA GLN A 25 -9.55 -1.06 -11.65
C GLN A 25 -8.83 -2.26 -12.26
N PRO A 26 -7.99 -2.96 -11.49
CA PRO A 26 -7.26 -4.10 -12.00
C PRO A 26 -8.24 -5.22 -12.43
N THR A 27 -7.89 -5.89 -13.51
CA THR A 27 -8.65 -6.99 -14.11
C THR A 27 -8.02 -8.35 -13.83
N HIS A 28 -6.75 -8.37 -13.44
CA HIS A 28 -6.01 -9.58 -13.09
C HIS A 28 -4.96 -9.29 -12.00
N ARG A 29 -4.43 -10.36 -11.40
CA ARG A 29 -3.33 -10.25 -10.44
C ARG A 29 -2.09 -9.63 -11.08
N ASN A 30 -1.27 -8.97 -10.27
CA ASN A 30 -0.02 -8.32 -10.67
C ASN A 30 -0.18 -7.16 -11.67
N GLU A 31 -1.39 -6.68 -11.94
CA GLU A 31 -1.61 -5.50 -12.78
C GLU A 31 -1.36 -4.21 -12.01
N TRP A 32 -1.92 -4.12 -10.79
CA TRP A 32 -1.75 -2.96 -9.92
C TRP A 32 -1.39 -3.37 -8.50
N TRP A 33 -0.25 -2.92 -8.05
CA TRP A 33 0.15 -2.99 -6.66
C TRP A 33 0.02 -1.62 -6.01
N GLY A 34 -0.33 -1.60 -4.73
CA GLY A 34 -0.29 -0.40 -3.91
C GLY A 34 0.75 -0.53 -2.82
N THR A 35 1.46 0.55 -2.54
CA THR A 35 2.38 0.63 -1.41
C THR A 35 2.08 1.85 -0.57
N ASP A 36 2.24 1.74 0.73
CA ASP A 36 2.03 2.82 1.68
C ASP A 36 2.81 2.54 2.97
N MET A 37 3.00 3.57 3.77
CA MET A 37 3.67 3.49 5.05
C MET A 37 2.77 4.00 6.17
N THR A 38 2.69 3.23 7.24
CA THR A 38 2.09 3.69 8.49
C THR A 38 3.07 3.61 9.65
N LYS A 39 2.70 4.18 10.80
CA LYS A 39 3.48 4.08 12.03
C LYS A 39 2.56 3.86 13.23
N PHE A 40 3.09 3.17 14.20
CA PHE A 40 2.44 2.97 15.50
C PHE A 40 3.49 2.99 16.63
N TYR A 41 3.02 3.16 17.84
CA TYR A 41 3.90 3.37 18.99
C TYR A 41 4.18 2.06 19.72
N VAL A 42 5.43 1.88 20.15
CA VAL A 42 5.87 0.76 20.98
C VAL A 42 6.51 1.34 22.24
N HIS A 43 6.07 0.93 23.43
CA HIS A 43 6.56 1.44 24.69
C HIS A 43 8.07 1.23 24.84
N GLY A 44 8.76 2.23 25.37
CA GLY A 44 10.22 2.20 25.54
C GLY A 44 11.05 2.27 24.26
N LEU A 45 10.44 2.09 23.07
CA LEU A 45 11.13 2.08 21.80
C LEU A 45 10.79 3.32 20.93
N GLY A 46 9.54 3.80 20.99
CA GLY A 46 9.04 4.91 20.21
C GLY A 46 8.26 4.47 18.98
N TRP A 47 8.37 5.24 17.88
CA TRP A 47 7.63 4.95 16.65
C TRP A 47 8.24 3.80 15.85
N LEU A 48 7.42 2.80 15.56
CA LEU A 48 7.71 1.72 14.62
C LEU A 48 6.99 2.01 13.31
N TYR A 49 7.69 1.90 12.20
CA TYR A 49 7.19 2.16 10.85
C TYR A 49 6.95 0.84 10.14
N LEU A 50 5.82 0.73 9.49
CA LEU A 50 5.43 -0.40 8.65
C LEU A 50 5.24 0.08 7.22
N VAL A 51 5.93 -0.54 6.27
CA VAL A 51 5.69 -0.41 4.83
C VAL A 51 5.08 -1.70 4.31
N ILE A 52 4.11 -1.62 3.42
CA ILE A 52 3.48 -2.77 2.78
C ILE A 52 3.47 -2.63 1.27
N VAL A 53 3.36 -3.77 0.58
CA VAL A 53 2.96 -3.88 -0.82
C VAL A 53 1.79 -4.84 -0.91
N ILE A 54 0.69 -4.39 -1.53
CA ILE A 54 -0.55 -5.15 -1.67
C ILE A 54 -0.99 -5.21 -3.14
N ASP A 55 -1.40 -6.37 -3.62
CA ASP A 55 -2.05 -6.53 -4.92
C ASP A 55 -3.51 -6.06 -4.84
N TRP A 56 -3.89 -5.14 -5.73
CA TRP A 56 -5.24 -4.57 -5.67
C TRP A 56 -6.32 -5.49 -6.21
N TYR A 57 -5.98 -6.47 -7.05
CA TYR A 57 -6.94 -7.42 -7.57
C TYR A 57 -7.25 -8.52 -6.56
N THR A 58 -6.22 -9.20 -6.07
CA THR A 58 -6.36 -10.32 -5.13
C THR A 58 -6.51 -9.86 -3.67
N LYS A 59 -6.22 -8.60 -3.36
CA LYS A 59 -6.11 -8.04 -1.99
C LYS A 59 -5.01 -8.68 -1.14
N ARG A 60 -4.14 -9.51 -1.74
CA ARG A 60 -3.05 -10.16 -1.05
C ARG A 60 -1.95 -9.17 -0.67
N VAL A 61 -1.54 -9.17 0.58
CA VAL A 61 -0.30 -8.51 1.00
C VAL A 61 0.86 -9.35 0.51
N LEU A 62 1.62 -8.80 -0.43
CA LEU A 62 2.71 -9.47 -1.12
C LEU A 62 4.03 -9.33 -0.36
N GLY A 63 4.24 -8.21 0.33
CA GLY A 63 5.43 -7.96 1.11
C GLY A 63 5.21 -6.84 2.11
N TYR A 64 6.01 -6.85 3.17
CA TYR A 64 6.01 -5.80 4.20
C TYR A 64 7.36 -5.72 4.89
N SER A 65 7.64 -4.58 5.50
CA SER A 65 8.81 -4.44 6.36
C SER A 65 8.54 -3.52 7.54
N LEU A 66 9.23 -3.78 8.64
CA LEU A 66 9.17 -3.03 9.89
C LEU A 66 10.51 -2.35 10.18
N GLY A 67 10.48 -1.13 10.71
CA GLY A 67 11.71 -0.46 11.11
C GLY A 67 11.51 0.76 11.99
N LEU A 68 12.57 1.11 12.72
CA LEU A 68 12.58 2.24 13.66
C LEU A 68 12.74 3.60 12.97
N ARG A 69 13.01 3.62 11.68
CA ARG A 69 13.23 4.85 10.91
C ARG A 69 12.57 4.75 9.55
N PRO A 70 11.88 5.79 9.08
CA PRO A 70 11.20 5.80 7.78
C PRO A 70 12.20 6.01 6.62
N LYS A 71 13.04 5.01 6.37
CA LYS A 71 14.04 5.05 5.31
C LYS A 71 13.58 4.32 4.06
N THR A 72 14.14 4.67 2.91
CA THR A 72 13.92 3.98 1.63
C THR A 72 14.22 2.48 1.70
N ASP A 73 15.13 2.05 2.58
CA ASP A 73 15.44 0.62 2.77
C ASP A 73 14.21 -0.22 3.14
N LEU A 74 13.29 0.30 3.97
CA LEU A 74 12.04 -0.39 4.30
C LEU A 74 11.16 -0.61 3.06
N TRP A 75 11.07 0.41 2.22
CA TRP A 75 10.29 0.34 0.99
C TRP A 75 10.89 -0.68 0.02
N LEU A 76 12.21 -0.73 -0.08
CA LEU A 76 12.91 -1.71 -0.91
C LEU A 76 12.76 -3.13 -0.38
N GLU A 77 12.78 -3.33 0.92
CA GLU A 77 12.59 -4.64 1.55
C GLU A 77 11.17 -5.18 1.30
N ALA A 78 10.16 -4.36 1.52
CA ALA A 78 8.78 -4.72 1.22
C ALA A 78 8.57 -5.01 -0.28
N LEU A 79 9.19 -4.23 -1.17
CA LEU A 79 9.15 -4.44 -2.61
C LEU A 79 9.83 -5.75 -3.02
N HIS A 80 11.01 -6.07 -2.47
CA HIS A 80 11.71 -7.32 -2.75
C HIS A 80 10.87 -8.54 -2.40
N GLN A 81 10.27 -8.57 -1.20
CA GLN A 81 9.36 -9.64 -0.80
C GLN A 81 8.17 -9.76 -1.76
N ALA A 82 7.59 -8.62 -2.17
CA ALA A 82 6.48 -8.63 -3.12
C ALA A 82 6.86 -9.24 -4.46
N VAL A 83 8.03 -8.89 -4.99
CA VAL A 83 8.53 -9.47 -6.25
C VAL A 83 8.82 -10.97 -6.12
N GLU A 84 9.45 -11.41 -5.03
CA GLU A 84 9.72 -12.82 -4.78
C GLU A 84 8.44 -13.66 -4.70
N VAL A 85 7.40 -13.13 -4.04
CA VAL A 85 6.12 -13.82 -3.86
C VAL A 85 5.28 -13.83 -5.14
N ALA A 86 5.19 -12.69 -5.81
CA ALA A 86 4.25 -12.51 -6.93
C ALA A 86 4.85 -12.84 -8.29
N CYS A 87 6.16 -12.67 -8.45
CA CYS A 87 6.87 -12.82 -9.73
C CYS A 87 8.06 -13.79 -9.63
N PRO A 88 7.86 -15.08 -9.28
CA PRO A 88 8.95 -16.02 -9.08
C PRO A 88 9.78 -16.29 -10.34
N ALA A 89 9.23 -16.01 -11.52
CA ALA A 89 9.96 -16.05 -12.79
C ALA A 89 10.61 -14.72 -13.19
N GLY A 90 10.46 -13.69 -12.35
CA GLY A 90 10.93 -12.32 -12.56
C GLY A 90 9.82 -11.37 -12.97
N SER A 91 9.89 -10.12 -12.49
CA SER A 91 8.87 -9.09 -12.71
C SER A 91 8.81 -8.54 -14.14
N ARG A 92 9.85 -8.74 -14.94
CA ARG A 92 9.96 -8.20 -16.31
C ARG A 92 8.95 -8.78 -17.31
N SER A 93 8.34 -9.90 -17.00
CA SER A 93 7.28 -10.52 -17.80
C SER A 93 5.88 -10.10 -17.39
N GLU A 94 5.77 -9.32 -16.32
CA GLU A 94 4.52 -8.82 -15.77
C GLU A 94 4.47 -7.30 -16.00
N ASP A 95 3.35 -6.77 -16.46
CA ASP A 95 3.15 -5.32 -16.63
C ASP A 95 2.67 -4.70 -15.31
N VAL A 96 3.52 -4.74 -14.29
CA VAL A 96 3.17 -4.28 -12.94
C VAL A 96 3.23 -2.76 -12.85
N HIS A 97 2.14 -2.16 -12.38
CA HIS A 97 2.07 -0.76 -11.97
C HIS A 97 2.09 -0.68 -10.45
N LEU A 98 3.01 0.09 -9.88
CA LEU A 98 3.09 0.32 -8.43
C LEU A 98 2.60 1.73 -8.09
N MET A 99 1.49 1.81 -7.35
CA MET A 99 0.94 3.07 -6.85
C MET A 99 1.51 3.41 -5.48
N SER A 100 2.04 4.63 -5.32
CA SER A 100 2.42 5.18 -4.02
C SER A 100 1.90 6.60 -3.81
N ASP A 101 2.07 7.13 -2.62
CA ASP A 101 2.00 8.57 -2.38
C ASP A 101 3.24 9.30 -2.93
N ASN A 102 3.24 10.64 -2.84
CA ASN A 102 4.39 11.48 -3.22
C ASN A 102 5.38 11.69 -2.05
N GLY A 103 5.52 10.70 -1.17
CA GLY A 103 6.48 10.74 -0.07
C GLY A 103 7.92 10.77 -0.56
N SER A 104 8.84 11.30 0.26
CA SER A 104 10.26 11.40 -0.09
C SER A 104 10.97 10.05 -0.23
N GLN A 105 10.44 8.99 0.38
CA GLN A 105 11.00 7.66 0.31
C GLN A 105 10.65 6.93 -0.99
N PRO A 106 9.35 6.82 -1.39
CA PRO A 106 8.97 6.16 -2.64
C PRO A 106 9.37 6.95 -3.89
N THR A 107 9.59 8.28 -3.77
CA THR A 107 10.09 9.13 -4.88
C THR A 107 11.60 9.34 -4.86
N SER A 108 12.33 8.60 -4.04
CA SER A 108 13.79 8.70 -3.99
C SER A 108 14.42 8.08 -5.24
N THR A 109 15.51 8.69 -5.75
CA THR A 109 16.24 8.18 -6.92
C THR A 109 16.60 6.71 -6.78
N ARG A 110 16.97 6.26 -5.58
CA ARG A 110 17.32 4.87 -5.32
C ARG A 110 16.13 3.92 -5.51
N TYR A 111 14.94 4.32 -5.05
CA TYR A 111 13.73 3.51 -5.21
C TYR A 111 13.32 3.44 -6.68
N GLU A 112 13.30 4.59 -7.36
CA GLU A 112 13.00 4.68 -8.80
C GLU A 112 13.94 3.83 -9.64
N THR A 113 15.25 3.88 -9.39
CA THR A 113 16.24 3.06 -10.13
C THR A 113 15.97 1.56 -9.96
N ILE A 114 15.55 1.13 -8.78
CA ILE A 114 15.20 -0.30 -8.55
C ILE A 114 13.92 -0.67 -9.29
N LEU A 115 12.88 0.17 -9.26
CA LEU A 115 11.65 -0.07 -10.01
C LEU A 115 11.90 -0.15 -11.52
N GLU A 116 12.71 0.74 -12.08
CA GLU A 116 13.16 0.68 -13.48
C GLU A 116 13.89 -0.64 -13.79
N THR A 117 14.79 -1.08 -12.90
CA THR A 117 15.54 -2.33 -13.06
C THR A 117 14.60 -3.55 -13.06
N LEU A 118 13.56 -3.50 -12.26
CA LEU A 118 12.54 -4.53 -12.16
C LEU A 118 11.47 -4.44 -13.27
N SER A 119 11.51 -3.39 -14.10
CA SER A 119 10.48 -3.08 -15.10
C SER A 119 9.08 -2.90 -14.50
N ILE A 120 9.01 -2.31 -13.31
CA ILE A 120 7.77 -1.95 -12.61
C ILE A 120 7.49 -0.47 -12.87
N GLU A 121 6.32 -0.15 -13.43
CA GLU A 121 5.91 1.23 -13.68
C GLU A 121 5.49 1.91 -12.38
N HIS A 122 6.20 2.98 -11.98
CA HIS A 122 5.85 3.75 -10.80
C HIS A 122 4.81 4.82 -11.11
N VAL A 123 3.69 4.79 -10.41
CA VAL A 123 2.61 5.77 -10.52
C VAL A 123 2.39 6.42 -9.16
N THR A 124 2.54 7.74 -9.09
CA THR A 124 2.28 8.48 -7.84
C THR A 124 0.90 9.10 -7.84
N THR A 125 0.26 9.13 -6.67
CA THR A 125 -0.99 9.86 -6.50
C THR A 125 -0.76 11.34 -6.72
N SER A 126 -1.55 11.99 -7.60
CA SER A 126 -1.47 13.43 -7.75
C SER A 126 -1.97 14.14 -6.50
N TYR A 127 -1.42 15.32 -6.19
CA TYR A 127 -1.71 16.14 -4.99
C TYR A 127 -3.21 16.39 -4.72
N ASN A 128 -4.09 16.19 -5.70
CA ASN A 128 -5.54 16.40 -5.61
C ASN A 128 -6.36 15.14 -5.89
N ASN A 129 -5.77 13.94 -5.91
CA ASN A 129 -6.49 12.70 -6.14
C ASN A 129 -6.31 11.69 -4.99
N PRO A 130 -6.95 11.93 -3.82
CA PRO A 130 -6.87 11.01 -2.68
C PRO A 130 -7.48 9.64 -2.95
N LYS A 131 -8.21 9.47 -4.06
CA LYS A 131 -8.81 8.18 -4.42
C LYS A 131 -7.83 7.24 -5.14
N GLY A 132 -6.65 7.73 -5.54
CA GLY A 132 -5.68 6.95 -6.30
C GLY A 132 -5.18 5.71 -5.56
N ASN A 133 -4.98 5.77 -4.24
CA ASN A 133 -4.45 4.68 -3.41
C ASN A 133 -5.49 4.09 -2.42
N ALA A 134 -6.78 4.22 -2.72
CA ALA A 134 -7.86 3.90 -1.79
C ALA A 134 -7.90 2.43 -1.32
N ASP A 135 -7.42 1.46 -2.13
CA ASP A 135 -7.35 0.06 -1.70
C ASP A 135 -6.28 -0.14 -0.64
N THR A 136 -5.11 0.47 -0.82
CA THR A 136 -4.02 0.42 0.15
C THR A 136 -4.39 1.17 1.43
N GLU A 137 -5.01 2.35 1.31
CA GLU A 137 -5.52 3.11 2.46
C GLU A 137 -6.56 2.32 3.27
N ARG A 138 -7.46 1.60 2.58
CA ARG A 138 -8.44 0.72 3.23
C ARG A 138 -7.75 -0.42 3.99
N PHE A 139 -6.76 -1.07 3.39
CA PHE A 139 -5.97 -2.08 4.07
C PHE A 139 -5.27 -1.51 5.32
N MET A 140 -4.60 -0.35 5.18
CA MET A 140 -3.94 0.31 6.29
C MET A 140 -4.90 0.65 7.44
N ARG A 141 -6.13 0.99 7.10
CA ARG A 141 -7.18 1.22 8.10
C ARG A 141 -7.54 -0.08 8.81
N THR A 142 -7.80 -1.17 8.07
CA THR A 142 -8.08 -2.50 8.66
C THR A 142 -6.95 -2.94 9.57
N PHE A 143 -5.70 -2.81 9.15
CA PHE A 143 -4.54 -3.11 9.99
C PHE A 143 -4.53 -2.31 11.30
N LYS A 144 -4.85 -1.02 11.25
CA LYS A 144 -4.93 -0.19 12.46
C LYS A 144 -6.08 -0.60 13.36
N GLU A 145 -7.25 -0.91 12.82
CA GLU A 145 -8.44 -1.33 13.55
C GLU A 145 -8.23 -2.69 14.24
N GLU A 146 -7.57 -3.63 13.57
CA GLU A 146 -7.40 -5.00 14.05
C GLU A 146 -6.14 -5.19 14.92
N VAL A 147 -5.06 -4.45 14.65
CA VAL A 147 -3.77 -4.68 15.30
C VAL A 147 -3.33 -3.51 16.16
N VAL A 148 -3.40 -2.27 15.64
CA VAL A 148 -2.75 -1.15 16.32
C VAL A 148 -3.61 -0.59 17.45
N TRP A 149 -4.90 -0.33 17.19
CA TRP A 149 -5.75 0.32 18.19
C TRP A 149 -6.20 -0.56 19.36
N PRO A 150 -6.35 -1.90 19.19
CA PRO A 150 -6.68 -2.78 20.30
C PRO A 150 -5.49 -3.11 21.21
N ASN A 151 -4.24 -2.84 20.79
CA ASN A 151 -3.05 -3.31 21.49
C ASN A 151 -2.14 -2.16 21.95
N GLU A 152 -1.49 -2.37 23.07
CA GLU A 152 -0.36 -1.58 23.57
C GLU A 152 0.87 -2.48 23.54
N PHE A 153 1.86 -2.16 22.70
CA PHE A 153 3.05 -2.99 22.51
C PHE A 153 4.15 -2.57 23.49
N GLU A 154 4.66 -3.53 24.25
CA GLU A 154 5.72 -3.31 25.23
C GLU A 154 7.12 -3.60 24.65
N SER A 155 7.22 -4.27 23.51
CA SER A 155 8.49 -4.58 22.86
C SER A 155 8.40 -4.64 21.34
N LEU A 156 9.56 -4.54 20.67
CA LEU A 156 9.67 -4.75 19.23
C LEU A 156 9.25 -6.16 18.84
N GLU A 157 9.65 -7.15 19.63
CA GLU A 157 9.34 -8.56 19.37
C GLU A 157 7.83 -8.82 19.41
N GLU A 158 7.13 -8.28 20.40
CA GLU A 158 5.68 -8.36 20.49
C GLU A 158 4.99 -7.69 19.30
N ALA A 159 5.40 -6.46 18.96
CA ALA A 159 4.86 -5.74 17.83
C ALA A 159 5.10 -6.47 16.50
N THR A 160 6.30 -7.01 16.30
CA THR A 160 6.63 -7.78 15.08
C THR A 160 5.78 -9.03 14.99
N ARG A 161 5.68 -9.80 16.07
CA ARG A 161 4.84 -11.01 16.10
C ARG A 161 3.38 -10.71 15.78
N ALA A 162 2.80 -9.66 16.37
CA ALA A 162 1.41 -9.28 16.09
C ALA A 162 1.20 -8.88 14.61
N VAL A 163 2.17 -8.21 13.99
CA VAL A 163 2.14 -7.88 12.57
C VAL A 163 2.22 -9.13 11.70
N ASP A 164 3.14 -10.06 12.01
CA ASP A 164 3.34 -11.30 11.27
C ASP A 164 2.11 -12.20 11.33
N GLU A 165 1.55 -12.38 12.53
CA GLU A 165 0.32 -13.15 12.77
C GLU A 165 -0.88 -12.55 12.02
N PHE A 166 -1.02 -11.21 12.04
CA PHE A 166 -2.08 -10.54 11.31
C PHE A 166 -1.95 -10.71 9.80
N PHE A 167 -0.76 -10.57 9.23
CA PHE A 167 -0.59 -10.69 7.78
C PHE A 167 -0.77 -12.13 7.29
N LEU A 168 -0.37 -13.09 8.11
CA LEU A 168 -0.66 -14.50 7.85
C LEU A 168 -2.18 -14.73 7.83
N PHE A 169 -2.88 -14.32 8.90
CA PHE A 169 -4.34 -14.41 9.00
C PHE A 169 -5.05 -13.65 7.88
N TYR A 170 -4.62 -12.42 7.59
CA TYR A 170 -5.22 -11.60 6.54
C TYR A 170 -5.14 -12.26 5.16
N ASN A 171 -4.01 -12.84 4.84
CA ASN A 171 -3.82 -13.50 3.56
C ASN A 171 -4.53 -14.86 3.46
N GLN A 172 -4.58 -15.63 4.57
CA GLN A 172 -5.08 -17.00 4.56
C GLN A 172 -6.57 -17.13 4.91
N ASP A 173 -7.06 -16.32 5.84
CA ASP A 173 -8.36 -16.56 6.48
C ASP A 173 -9.29 -15.32 6.46
N TYR A 174 -8.77 -14.10 6.24
CA TYR A 174 -9.60 -12.89 6.32
C TYR A 174 -10.58 -12.81 5.15
N PRO A 175 -11.91 -12.80 5.41
CA PRO A 175 -12.92 -12.82 4.35
C PRO A 175 -13.09 -11.43 3.72
N HIS A 176 -13.02 -11.34 2.39
CA HIS A 176 -13.23 -10.11 1.64
C HIS A 176 -14.54 -10.11 0.88
N SER A 177 -15.41 -9.14 1.13
CA SER A 177 -16.67 -8.98 0.40
C SER A 177 -16.46 -8.82 -1.12
N THR A 178 -15.38 -8.16 -1.52
CA THR A 178 -15.01 -7.98 -2.94
C THR A 178 -14.46 -9.25 -3.59
N LEU A 179 -14.06 -10.25 -2.80
CA LEU A 179 -13.57 -11.54 -3.23
C LEU A 179 -14.61 -12.66 -2.97
N MET A 180 -15.90 -12.33 -2.96
CA MET A 180 -17.00 -13.26 -2.70
C MET A 180 -16.92 -13.94 -1.33
N GLY A 181 -16.32 -13.28 -0.34
CA GLY A 181 -16.12 -13.82 1.01
C GLY A 181 -14.88 -14.71 1.16
N MET A 182 -14.11 -14.91 0.10
CA MET A 182 -12.85 -15.67 0.16
C MET A 182 -11.72 -14.85 0.78
N SER A 183 -10.72 -15.57 1.31
CA SER A 183 -9.42 -14.96 1.62
C SER A 183 -8.64 -14.62 0.35
N PRO A 184 -7.64 -13.73 0.43
CA PRO A 184 -6.75 -13.44 -0.71
C PRO A 184 -6.11 -14.66 -1.35
N ILE A 185 -5.60 -15.60 -0.55
CA ILE A 185 -4.97 -16.84 -1.06
C ILE A 185 -5.99 -17.77 -1.69
N ASP A 186 -7.15 -17.97 -1.09
CA ASP A 186 -8.19 -18.82 -1.66
C ASP A 186 -8.72 -18.25 -2.99
N PHE A 187 -8.89 -16.93 -3.05
CA PHE A 187 -9.28 -16.27 -4.29
C PHE A 187 -8.21 -16.46 -5.38
N GLU A 188 -6.93 -16.28 -5.07
CA GLU A 188 -5.84 -16.50 -6.01
C GLU A 188 -5.78 -17.97 -6.48
N ALA A 189 -5.99 -18.93 -5.59
CA ALA A 189 -6.06 -20.35 -5.93
C ALA A 189 -7.24 -20.66 -6.88
N SER A 190 -8.40 -20.03 -6.69
CA SER A 190 -9.57 -20.20 -7.55
C SER A 190 -9.33 -19.71 -8.98
N LEU A 191 -8.55 -18.63 -9.16
CA LEU A 191 -8.18 -18.13 -10.48
C LEU A 191 -7.32 -19.14 -11.26
N ASN A 192 -6.37 -19.78 -10.60
CA ASN A 192 -5.50 -20.78 -11.23
C ASN A 192 -6.28 -22.01 -11.69
N GLN A 193 -7.29 -22.46 -10.92
CA GLN A 193 -8.15 -23.59 -11.31
C GLN A 193 -8.99 -23.27 -12.55
N THR A 194 -9.50 -22.04 -12.65
CA THR A 194 -10.30 -21.61 -13.81
C THR A 194 -9.47 -21.55 -15.08
N GLN A 195 -8.21 -21.13 -15.01
CA GLN A 195 -7.30 -21.12 -16.16
C GLN A 195 -6.93 -22.53 -16.64
N THR A 196 -6.74 -23.46 -15.71
CA THR A 196 -6.41 -24.87 -16.07
C THR A 196 -7.61 -25.60 -16.68
N ALA A 197 -8.83 -25.24 -16.32
CA ALA A 197 -10.05 -25.84 -16.88
C ALA A 197 -10.43 -25.27 -18.27
N ALA A 198 -9.85 -24.13 -18.66
CA ALA A 198 -10.12 -23.47 -19.94
C ALA A 198 -9.05 -23.75 -21.03
N ALA A 199 -7.97 -24.46 -20.67
CA ALA A 199 -6.86 -24.84 -21.56
C ALA A 199 -6.97 -26.32 -21.96
#